data_6ed5c0ac470ac0f7d0918fe058f1fe85
#
_entry.id   6ed5c0ac470ac0f7d0918fe058f1fe85
#
_cell.length_a   1.000
_cell.length_b   1.000
_cell.length_c   1.000
_cell.angle_alpha   90.00
_cell.angle_beta   90.00
_cell.angle_gamma   90.00
#
_symmetry.space_group_name_H-M   'P 1'
#
loop_
_entity.id
_entity.type
_entity.pdbx_description
1 polymer ?
#
loop_
_entity_poly.entity_id
_entity_poly.type
_entity_poly.pdbx_seq_one_letter_code
_entity_poly.pdbx_strand_id
1 'polypeptide(L)'
;MSSSLAVVHVHDALDLALARLPFKPYCTDELHAGVYVRPAQTALKKGYIQLDPPGRVSVLVFDVDRPGAAMAWDDAGMPAPSWTAQSPDSGRAHIAYVLETPVWAEHSAKAARYVKAIYRAYSDRLSADPGYAWLITKSPWSSSWRVMCWRAEPYDLAELAEYVDLGRHTARHTHTESLGLGRNCDVFESLRNWAYTAVSQYWRPDGCDAWHAAVLDECERRANAITAAYSGRGMLPWSEIKSISKSVARWTWKHVTPIGREILIRQTHTPEIQSARGRKSGEARRKGTALERDRRPWESMGISRATWYRRLRAKA
;
A
#
# COMPACT_ATOMS: atom_id res chain seq x y z
N MET A 1 14.22 -13.88 -50.80
CA MET A 1 13.83 -14.23 -49.43
C MET A 1 13.98 -12.99 -48.57
N SER A 2 12.85 -12.25 -48.38
CA SER A 2 12.84 -10.99 -47.65
C SER A 2 12.62 -11.27 -46.19
N SER A 3 13.65 -11.10 -45.36
CA SER A 3 13.56 -11.26 -43.91
C SER A 3 12.85 -10.02 -43.36
N SER A 4 11.58 -10.19 -42.99
CA SER A 4 10.83 -9.18 -42.25
C SER A 4 11.39 -9.14 -40.81
N LEU A 5 12.19 -8.14 -40.54
CA LEU A 5 12.55 -7.78 -39.15
C LEU A 5 11.27 -7.32 -38.46
N ALA A 6 10.76 -8.16 -37.53
CA ALA A 6 9.72 -7.74 -36.63
C ALA A 6 10.27 -6.59 -35.79
N VAL A 7 9.72 -5.39 -36.01
CA VAL A 7 9.95 -4.22 -35.19
C VAL A 7 9.31 -4.57 -33.80
N VAL A 8 10.13 -4.95 -32.86
CA VAL A 8 9.71 -5.02 -31.45
C VAL A 8 9.42 -3.58 -31.05
N HIS A 9 8.15 -3.21 -30.97
CA HIS A 9 7.74 -1.96 -30.34
C HIS A 9 8.10 -2.06 -28.86
N VAL A 10 9.25 -1.54 -28.48
CA VAL A 10 9.55 -1.23 -27.08
C VAL A 10 8.58 -0.10 -26.72
N HIS A 11 7.54 -0.41 -25.98
CA HIS A 11 6.64 0.62 -25.45
C HIS A 11 7.47 1.47 -24.49
N ASP A 12 7.61 2.75 -24.79
CA ASP A 12 8.17 3.73 -23.86
C ASP A 12 7.39 3.65 -22.53
N ALA A 13 8.10 3.73 -21.40
CA ALA A 13 7.51 3.67 -20.08
C ALA A 13 6.39 4.71 -19.91
N LEU A 14 6.53 5.89 -20.51
CA LEU A 14 5.50 6.94 -20.48
C LEU A 14 4.25 6.54 -21.29
N ASP A 15 4.43 5.95 -22.47
CA ASP A 15 3.34 5.42 -23.29
C ASP A 15 2.64 4.27 -22.60
N LEU A 16 3.39 3.41 -21.92
CA LEU A 16 2.83 2.31 -21.15
C LEU A 16 2.01 2.81 -19.96
N ALA A 17 2.49 3.84 -19.28
CA ALA A 17 1.72 4.50 -18.20
C ALA A 17 0.44 5.14 -18.72
N LEU A 18 0.50 5.80 -19.90
CA LEU A 18 -0.66 6.39 -20.57
C LEU A 18 -1.70 5.33 -20.94
N ALA A 19 -1.28 4.23 -21.54
CA ALA A 19 -2.16 3.14 -21.95
C ALA A 19 -2.87 2.46 -20.75
N ARG A 20 -2.28 2.56 -19.56
CA ARG A 20 -2.79 1.96 -18.32
C ARG A 20 -3.64 2.90 -17.47
N LEU A 21 -3.85 4.15 -17.89
CA LEU A 21 -4.67 5.08 -17.12
C LEU A 21 -6.07 4.53 -16.87
N PRO A 22 -6.67 4.82 -15.70
CA PRO A 22 -8.08 4.56 -15.47
C PRO A 22 -8.94 5.28 -16.53
N PHE A 23 -10.06 4.68 -16.92
CA PHE A 23 -11.02 5.31 -17.86
C PHE A 23 -11.50 6.69 -17.40
N LYS A 24 -11.67 6.84 -16.08
CA LYS A 24 -12.04 8.09 -15.39
C LYS A 24 -11.14 8.30 -14.19
N PRO A 25 -9.91 8.80 -14.34
CA PRO A 25 -9.01 9.05 -13.22
C PRO A 25 -9.47 10.24 -12.38
N TYR A 26 -9.04 10.28 -11.13
CA TYR A 26 -9.02 11.51 -10.34
C TYR A 26 -8.01 12.48 -10.95
N CYS A 27 -8.36 13.77 -10.96
CA CYS A 27 -7.48 14.83 -11.46
C CYS A 27 -7.83 16.17 -10.82
N THR A 28 -6.86 17.08 -10.78
CA THR A 28 -7.06 18.48 -10.37
C THR A 28 -5.91 19.35 -10.87
N ASP A 29 -6.11 20.65 -10.93
CA ASP A 29 -5.02 21.63 -11.07
C ASP A 29 -4.56 22.11 -9.69
N GLU A 30 -5.45 22.09 -8.69
CA GLU A 30 -5.23 22.64 -7.35
C GLU A 30 -5.61 21.63 -6.28
N LEU A 31 -4.60 21.13 -5.54
CA LEU A 31 -4.82 20.11 -4.50
C LEU A 31 -5.75 20.57 -3.37
N HIS A 32 -5.68 21.83 -3.00
CA HIS A 32 -6.52 22.38 -1.92
C HIS A 32 -8.00 22.53 -2.31
N ALA A 33 -8.30 22.62 -3.61
CA ALA A 33 -9.68 22.65 -4.13
C ALA A 33 -10.32 21.25 -4.19
N GLY A 34 -9.53 20.19 -3.91
CA GLY A 34 -9.97 18.81 -3.98
C GLY A 34 -9.71 18.17 -5.35
N VAL A 35 -10.16 16.92 -5.48
CA VAL A 35 -9.97 16.12 -6.69
C VAL A 35 -11.31 15.80 -7.34
N TYR A 36 -11.30 15.70 -8.66
CA TYR A 36 -12.49 15.45 -9.48
C TYR A 36 -12.27 14.23 -10.35
N VAL A 37 -13.31 13.48 -10.61
CA VAL A 37 -13.30 12.37 -11.57
C VAL A 37 -13.66 12.91 -12.96
N ARG A 38 -12.82 12.72 -13.95
CA ARG A 38 -13.01 13.15 -15.34
C ARG A 38 -12.61 12.04 -16.32
N PRO A 39 -13.17 12.04 -17.54
CA PRO A 39 -12.64 11.18 -18.61
C PRO A 39 -11.14 11.40 -18.80
N ALA A 40 -10.39 10.34 -19.13
CA ALA A 40 -8.93 10.38 -19.24
C ALA A 40 -8.42 11.51 -20.13
N GLN A 41 -9.06 11.77 -21.29
CA GLN A 41 -8.71 12.87 -22.20
C GLN A 41 -8.78 14.26 -21.55
N THR A 42 -9.72 14.45 -20.61
CA THR A 42 -9.84 15.71 -19.85
C THR A 42 -8.82 15.75 -18.73
N ALA A 43 -8.63 14.62 -18.04
CA ALA A 43 -7.73 14.50 -16.91
C ALA A 43 -6.26 14.70 -17.29
N LEU A 44 -5.86 14.28 -18.49
CA LEU A 44 -4.51 14.48 -19.03
C LEU A 44 -4.10 15.95 -19.14
N LYS A 45 -5.06 16.85 -19.27
CA LYS A 45 -4.83 18.31 -19.33
C LYS A 45 -4.63 18.95 -17.95
N LYS A 46 -4.81 18.19 -16.88
CA LYS A 46 -4.72 18.68 -15.50
C LYS A 46 -3.32 18.54 -14.94
N GLY A 47 -2.97 19.43 -14.00
CA GLY A 47 -1.67 19.42 -13.34
C GLY A 47 -1.41 18.13 -12.55
N TYR A 48 -2.44 17.57 -11.91
CA TYR A 48 -2.36 16.33 -11.14
C TYR A 48 -3.33 15.29 -11.69
N ILE A 49 -2.87 14.03 -11.73
CA ILE A 49 -3.64 12.90 -12.28
C ILE A 49 -3.40 11.63 -11.48
N GLN A 50 -4.42 10.77 -11.41
CA GLN A 50 -4.31 9.40 -10.90
C GLN A 50 -3.77 8.49 -12.01
N LEU A 51 -2.69 7.76 -11.73
CA LEU A 51 -2.09 6.81 -12.68
C LEU A 51 -2.70 5.41 -12.56
N ASP A 52 -2.98 4.96 -11.33
CA ASP A 52 -3.46 3.62 -11.06
C ASP A 52 -4.85 3.63 -10.41
N PRO A 53 -5.76 2.72 -10.82
CA PRO A 53 -6.99 2.49 -10.05
C PRO A 53 -6.66 1.85 -8.70
N PRO A 54 -7.56 1.93 -7.71
CA PRO A 54 -7.37 1.28 -6.42
C PRO A 54 -7.03 -0.20 -6.55
N GLY A 55 -6.04 -0.66 -5.79
CA GLY A 55 -5.61 -2.07 -5.77
C GLY A 55 -4.61 -2.47 -6.85
N ARG A 56 -4.34 -1.63 -7.85
CA ARG A 56 -3.28 -1.84 -8.84
C ARG A 56 -2.09 -0.93 -8.55
N VAL A 57 -0.88 -1.43 -8.80
CA VAL A 57 0.36 -0.66 -8.82
C VAL A 57 1.06 -0.94 -10.14
N SER A 58 1.07 0.01 -11.04
CA SER A 58 1.82 -0.05 -12.30
C SER A 58 2.91 1.01 -12.37
N VAL A 59 2.87 2.01 -11.48
CA VAL A 59 3.89 3.05 -11.36
C VAL A 59 4.20 3.28 -9.89
N LEU A 60 5.46 3.23 -9.51
CA LEU A 60 5.91 3.69 -8.19
C LEU A 60 6.22 5.18 -8.27
N VAL A 61 5.55 5.99 -7.47
CA VAL A 61 5.75 7.45 -7.45
C VAL A 61 6.20 7.87 -6.07
N PHE A 62 7.23 8.72 -6.02
CA PHE A 62 7.82 9.26 -4.79
C PHE A 62 7.71 10.78 -4.83
N ASP A 63 7.10 11.38 -3.82
CA ASP A 63 7.03 12.82 -3.65
C ASP A 63 8.24 13.30 -2.85
N VAL A 64 9.10 14.09 -3.46
CA VAL A 64 10.34 14.61 -2.84
C VAL A 64 10.21 16.12 -2.66
N ASP A 65 9.99 16.51 -1.42
CA ASP A 65 9.62 17.87 -1.01
C ASP A 65 10.83 18.76 -0.67
N ARG A 66 11.83 18.79 -1.57
CA ARG A 66 13.01 19.67 -1.44
C ARG A 66 13.41 20.30 -2.77
N PRO A 67 14.12 21.44 -2.76
CA PRO A 67 14.73 21.97 -3.97
C PRO A 67 15.69 20.96 -4.62
N GLY A 68 15.73 20.91 -5.94
CA GLY A 68 16.58 19.95 -6.69
C GLY A 68 16.08 18.51 -6.68
N ALA A 69 14.86 18.25 -6.22
CA ALA A 69 14.29 16.92 -6.08
C ALA A 69 14.29 16.08 -7.36
N ALA A 70 14.31 16.70 -8.55
CA ALA A 70 14.35 15.96 -9.81
C ALA A 70 15.62 15.10 -9.99
N MET A 71 16.72 15.42 -9.26
CA MET A 71 17.98 14.67 -9.28
C MET A 71 18.20 13.83 -8.01
N ALA A 72 17.23 13.78 -7.09
CA ALA A 72 17.36 13.06 -5.84
C ALA A 72 17.67 11.56 -6.00
N TRP A 73 17.28 10.96 -7.10
CA TRP A 73 17.59 9.58 -7.45
C TRP A 73 19.09 9.37 -7.71
N ASP A 74 19.73 10.29 -8.41
CA ASP A 74 21.18 10.25 -8.70
C ASP A 74 21.97 10.48 -7.42
N ASP A 75 21.64 11.51 -6.64
CA ASP A 75 22.24 11.81 -5.33
C ASP A 75 22.16 10.60 -4.37
N ALA A 76 21.10 9.82 -4.45
CA ALA A 76 20.88 8.64 -3.60
C ALA A 76 21.51 7.35 -4.17
N GLY A 77 22.12 7.39 -5.36
CA GLY A 77 22.63 6.21 -6.06
C GLY A 77 21.51 5.22 -6.43
N MET A 78 20.33 5.75 -6.80
CA MET A 78 19.19 4.96 -7.22
C MET A 78 19.18 4.85 -8.75
N PRO A 79 18.50 3.86 -9.33
CA PRO A 79 18.40 3.74 -10.79
C PRO A 79 17.66 4.93 -11.40
N ALA A 80 17.95 5.25 -12.66
CA ALA A 80 17.30 6.34 -13.37
C ALA A 80 15.77 6.13 -13.42
N PRO A 81 14.94 7.06 -12.96
CA PRO A 81 13.48 6.91 -13.01
C PRO A 81 12.98 6.93 -14.45
N SER A 82 11.76 6.44 -14.66
CA SER A 82 11.10 6.59 -15.98
C SER A 82 10.91 8.07 -16.28
N TRP A 83 10.45 8.86 -15.30
CA TRP A 83 10.45 10.33 -15.41
C TRP A 83 10.52 11.00 -14.04
N THR A 84 10.85 12.28 -14.07
CA THR A 84 10.65 13.20 -12.96
C THR A 84 9.75 14.35 -13.41
N ALA A 85 8.81 14.76 -12.55
CA ALA A 85 7.93 15.91 -12.78
C ALA A 85 8.17 16.96 -11.69
N GLN A 86 8.88 18.04 -12.04
CA GLN A 86 9.34 19.06 -11.09
C GLN A 86 8.47 20.31 -11.14
N SER A 87 8.15 20.86 -9.97
CA SER A 87 7.57 22.19 -9.85
C SER A 87 8.59 23.26 -10.27
N PRO A 88 8.26 24.12 -11.26
CA PRO A 88 9.18 25.18 -11.69
C PRO A 88 9.51 26.19 -10.59
N ASP A 89 8.58 26.44 -9.67
CA ASP A 89 8.72 27.46 -8.64
C ASP A 89 9.45 26.97 -7.39
N SER A 90 9.11 25.76 -6.91
CA SER A 90 9.65 25.23 -5.64
C SER A 90 10.83 24.25 -5.80
N GLY A 91 11.04 23.74 -7.01
CA GLY A 91 12.03 22.69 -7.26
C GLY A 91 11.71 21.32 -6.68
N ARG A 92 10.51 21.14 -6.05
CA ARG A 92 10.00 19.87 -5.56
C ARG A 92 9.57 18.98 -6.72
N ALA A 93 9.72 17.68 -6.61
CA ALA A 93 9.44 16.78 -7.72
C ALA A 93 8.75 15.49 -7.30
N HIS A 94 7.96 14.93 -8.22
CA HIS A 94 7.60 13.53 -8.18
C HIS A 94 8.58 12.74 -9.07
N ILE A 95 9.06 11.62 -8.54
CA ILE A 95 9.96 10.68 -9.20
C ILE A 95 9.17 9.41 -9.48
N ALA A 96 9.15 8.93 -10.71
CA ALA A 96 8.29 7.82 -11.13
C ALA A 96 9.07 6.68 -11.78
N TYR A 97 8.76 5.43 -11.38
CA TYR A 97 9.28 4.20 -11.95
C TYR A 97 8.12 3.35 -12.47
N VAL A 98 8.05 3.14 -13.77
CA VAL A 98 7.00 2.35 -14.41
C VAL A 98 7.37 0.88 -14.35
N LEU A 99 6.43 0.04 -13.92
CA LEU A 99 6.61 -1.40 -13.88
C LEU A 99 6.22 -2.04 -15.21
N GLU A 100 7.01 -2.99 -15.70
CA GLU A 100 6.67 -3.81 -16.86
C GLU A 100 5.39 -4.62 -16.58
N THR A 101 5.30 -5.26 -15.45
CA THR A 101 4.13 -6.02 -15.01
C THR A 101 3.45 -5.34 -13.84
N PRO A 102 2.18 -4.90 -13.97
CA PRO A 102 1.43 -4.32 -12.87
C PRO A 102 1.19 -5.33 -11.75
N VAL A 103 1.25 -4.87 -10.50
CA VAL A 103 0.93 -5.66 -9.32
C VAL A 103 -0.51 -5.38 -8.88
N TRP A 104 -1.31 -6.44 -8.76
CA TRP A 104 -2.67 -6.37 -8.23
C TRP A 104 -2.69 -6.91 -6.79
N ALA A 105 -3.05 -6.05 -5.84
CA ALA A 105 -3.07 -6.41 -4.42
C ALA A 105 -4.03 -7.57 -4.12
N GLU A 106 -5.13 -7.67 -4.88
CA GLU A 106 -6.15 -8.71 -4.73
C GLU A 106 -5.68 -10.07 -5.25
N HIS A 107 -4.82 -10.09 -6.28
CA HIS A 107 -4.37 -11.33 -6.92
C HIS A 107 -3.25 -12.01 -6.14
N SER A 108 -2.37 -11.25 -5.49
CA SER A 108 -1.23 -11.81 -4.76
C SER A 108 -0.81 -10.95 -3.56
N ALA A 109 -1.14 -11.41 -2.36
CA ALA A 109 -0.67 -10.78 -1.14
C ALA A 109 0.88 -10.82 -1.00
N LYS A 110 1.54 -11.79 -1.64
CA LYS A 110 3.01 -11.86 -1.68
C LYS A 110 3.58 -10.75 -2.54
N ALA A 111 3.07 -10.57 -3.76
CA ALA A 111 3.51 -9.52 -4.67
C ALA A 111 3.20 -8.11 -4.09
N ALA A 112 2.03 -7.94 -3.47
CA ALA A 112 1.66 -6.70 -2.80
C ALA A 112 2.61 -6.34 -1.64
N ARG A 113 3.05 -7.33 -0.84
CA ARG A 113 4.06 -7.10 0.20
C ARG A 113 5.43 -6.79 -0.37
N TYR A 114 5.79 -7.43 -1.47
CA TYR A 114 7.08 -7.22 -2.12
C TYR A 114 7.19 -5.81 -2.70
N VAL A 115 6.20 -5.37 -3.46
CA VAL A 115 6.18 -4.00 -4.01
C VAL A 115 6.16 -2.94 -2.90
N LYS A 116 5.46 -3.19 -1.79
CA LYS A 116 5.47 -2.29 -0.62
C LYS A 116 6.84 -2.21 0.06
N ALA A 117 7.55 -3.33 0.17
CA ALA A 117 8.90 -3.34 0.73
C ALA A 117 9.88 -2.52 -0.12
N ILE A 118 9.83 -2.71 -1.44
CA ILE A 118 10.60 -1.91 -2.41
C ILE A 118 10.25 -0.42 -2.26
N TYR A 119 8.97 -0.09 -2.27
CA TYR A 119 8.53 1.30 -2.14
C TYR A 119 9.06 1.97 -0.88
N ARG A 120 8.97 1.32 0.29
CA ARG A 120 9.48 1.87 1.55
C ARG A 120 10.98 2.10 1.49
N ALA A 121 11.73 1.11 0.98
CA ALA A 121 13.17 1.22 0.85
C ALA A 121 13.60 2.38 -0.07
N TYR A 122 12.88 2.57 -1.18
CA TYR A 122 13.07 3.71 -2.07
C TYR A 122 12.68 5.04 -1.42
N SER A 123 11.54 5.09 -0.72
CA SER A 123 11.11 6.30 0.01
C SER A 123 12.16 6.75 1.02
N ASP A 124 12.73 5.82 1.78
CA ASP A 124 13.79 6.12 2.74
C ASP A 124 15.06 6.63 2.04
N ARG A 125 15.48 5.97 0.95
CA ARG A 125 16.68 6.36 0.19
C ARG A 125 16.53 7.73 -0.47
N LEU A 126 15.36 8.01 -1.04
CA LEU A 126 15.04 9.28 -1.71
C LEU A 126 14.70 10.40 -0.72
N SER A 127 14.53 10.08 0.56
CA SER A 127 13.94 10.97 1.57
C SER A 127 12.62 11.56 1.06
N ALA A 128 11.77 10.71 0.48
CA ALA A 128 10.45 11.05 -0.01
C ALA A 128 9.47 11.28 1.13
N ASP A 129 8.39 12.04 0.86
CA ASP A 129 7.35 12.28 1.87
C ASP A 129 6.66 10.96 2.25
N PRO A 130 6.79 10.49 3.51
CA PRO A 130 6.14 9.28 3.97
C PRO A 130 4.61 9.39 4.01
N GLY A 131 4.08 10.61 3.97
CA GLY A 131 2.65 10.89 3.93
C GLY A 131 2.05 10.97 2.53
N TYR A 132 2.81 10.73 1.47
CA TYR A 132 2.29 10.73 0.11
C TYR A 132 1.35 9.54 -0.14
N ALA A 133 0.11 9.84 -0.51
CA ALA A 133 -0.99 8.87 -0.54
C ALA A 133 -1.14 8.09 -1.87
N TRP A 134 -0.29 8.26 -2.86
CA TRP A 134 -0.33 7.65 -4.21
C TRP A 134 -1.61 7.87 -5.02
N LEU A 135 -2.56 8.61 -4.50
CA LEU A 135 -3.84 8.78 -5.18
C LEU A 135 -3.68 9.56 -6.49
N ILE A 136 -2.95 10.68 -6.42
CA ILE A 136 -2.67 11.54 -7.59
C ILE A 136 -1.22 11.99 -7.57
N THR A 137 -0.67 12.21 -8.75
CA THR A 137 0.71 12.64 -8.96
C THR A 137 0.76 13.85 -9.89
N LYS A 138 1.86 14.60 -9.87
CA LYS A 138 2.17 15.58 -10.91
C LYS A 138 2.11 14.88 -12.27
N SER A 139 1.21 15.37 -13.15
CA SER A 139 0.96 14.73 -14.45
C SER A 139 2.16 14.92 -15.38
N PRO A 140 2.78 13.85 -15.90
CA PRO A 140 3.88 13.98 -16.84
C PRO A 140 3.45 14.55 -18.21
N TRP A 141 2.15 14.62 -18.45
CA TRP A 141 1.59 15.16 -19.69
C TRP A 141 1.15 16.63 -19.56
N SER A 142 1.23 17.21 -18.36
CA SER A 142 0.85 18.60 -18.11
C SER A 142 2.02 19.56 -18.31
N SER A 143 1.78 20.67 -18.99
CA SER A 143 2.76 21.76 -19.13
C SER A 143 3.02 22.52 -17.81
N SER A 144 2.28 22.23 -16.74
CA SER A 144 2.47 22.86 -15.42
C SER A 144 3.79 22.43 -14.76
N TRP A 145 4.38 21.35 -15.21
CA TRP A 145 5.58 20.76 -14.60
C TRP A 145 6.73 20.68 -15.60
N ARG A 146 7.95 20.80 -15.10
CA ARG A 146 9.15 20.45 -15.87
C ARG A 146 9.32 18.93 -15.80
N VAL A 147 9.01 18.26 -16.91
CA VAL A 147 9.10 16.81 -17.01
C VAL A 147 10.40 16.43 -17.72
N MET A 148 11.14 15.50 -17.12
CA MET A 148 12.33 14.89 -17.69
C MET A 148 12.16 13.38 -17.71
N CYS A 149 12.26 12.78 -18.89
CA CYS A 149 12.28 11.33 -19.08
C CYS A 149 13.72 10.87 -19.04
N TRP A 150 14.04 9.89 -18.18
CA TRP A 150 15.39 9.41 -17.94
C TRP A 150 15.62 8.01 -18.51
N ARG A 151 14.61 7.16 -18.40
CA ARG A 151 14.64 5.80 -18.91
C ARG A 151 13.34 5.46 -19.64
N ALA A 152 13.49 4.97 -20.87
CA ALA A 152 12.36 4.59 -21.72
C ALA A 152 11.79 3.21 -21.34
N GLU A 153 12.64 2.24 -20.96
CA GLU A 153 12.21 0.89 -20.64
C GLU A 153 11.55 0.83 -19.27
N PRO A 154 10.41 0.13 -19.14
CA PRO A 154 9.81 -0.15 -17.83
C PRO A 154 10.70 -1.07 -16.99
N TYR A 155 10.46 -1.10 -15.68
CA TYR A 155 11.22 -1.87 -14.72
C TYR A 155 10.55 -3.19 -14.38
N ASP A 156 11.34 -4.26 -14.23
CA ASP A 156 10.93 -5.41 -13.43
C ASP A 156 11.07 -5.09 -11.94
N LEU A 157 10.18 -5.66 -11.12
CA LEU A 157 10.26 -5.48 -9.66
C LEU A 157 11.54 -6.04 -9.05
N ALA A 158 12.08 -7.14 -9.62
CA ALA A 158 13.31 -7.73 -9.15
C ALA A 158 14.50 -6.80 -9.43
N GLU A 159 14.52 -6.15 -10.59
CA GLU A 159 15.53 -5.15 -10.94
C GLU A 159 15.52 -3.98 -9.94
N LEU A 160 14.34 -3.43 -9.62
CA LEU A 160 14.25 -2.36 -8.61
C LEU A 160 14.72 -2.81 -7.23
N ALA A 161 14.50 -4.06 -6.86
CA ALA A 161 14.92 -4.60 -5.57
C ALA A 161 16.43 -4.72 -5.41
N GLU A 162 17.20 -4.82 -6.51
CA GLU A 162 18.66 -4.92 -6.47
C GLU A 162 19.35 -3.64 -5.93
N TYR A 163 18.68 -2.50 -6.01
CA TYR A 163 19.21 -1.21 -5.57
C TYR A 163 19.01 -0.93 -4.07
N VAL A 164 18.28 -1.79 -3.35
CA VAL A 164 17.90 -1.55 -1.95
C VAL A 164 17.98 -2.82 -1.09
N ASP A 165 18.31 -2.64 0.19
CA ASP A 165 18.24 -3.72 1.17
C ASP A 165 16.81 -3.87 1.69
N LEU A 166 16.14 -4.93 1.25
CA LEU A 166 14.77 -5.25 1.68
C LEU A 166 14.70 -5.90 3.07
N GLY A 167 15.83 -6.35 3.63
CA GLY A 167 15.84 -7.06 4.91
C GLY A 167 15.23 -6.25 6.05
N ARG A 168 15.45 -4.94 6.07
CA ARG A 168 14.87 -4.00 7.03
C ARG A 168 13.39 -3.71 6.82
N HIS A 169 12.88 -3.91 5.59
CA HIS A 169 11.53 -3.52 5.16
C HIS A 169 10.57 -4.71 5.02
N THR A 170 11.08 -5.95 5.17
CA THR A 170 10.27 -7.18 5.12
C THR A 170 9.83 -7.68 6.49
N ALA A 171 10.32 -7.10 7.57
CA ALA A 171 9.91 -7.45 8.93
C ALA A 171 8.38 -7.38 9.05
N ARG A 172 7.79 -8.40 9.68
CA ARG A 172 6.34 -8.43 9.99
C ARG A 172 6.00 -7.20 10.82
N HIS A 173 5.44 -6.20 10.18
CA HIS A 173 4.84 -5.10 10.91
C HIS A 173 3.61 -5.63 11.63
N THR A 174 3.61 -5.51 12.95
CA THR A 174 2.40 -5.62 13.76
C THR A 174 1.39 -4.59 13.23
N HIS A 175 0.10 -4.89 13.36
CA HIS A 175 -1.07 -4.19 12.81
C HIS A 175 -1.14 -2.66 13.05
N THR A 176 -0.11 -2.06 13.62
CA THR A 176 -0.05 -0.66 14.06
C THR A 176 0.84 0.22 13.18
N GLU A 177 1.60 -0.36 12.22
CA GLU A 177 2.48 0.45 11.39
C GLU A 177 1.77 0.89 10.12
N SER A 178 1.74 2.19 9.96
CA SER A 178 1.19 2.96 8.85
C SER A 178 1.58 2.36 7.49
N LEU A 179 0.59 2.21 6.62
CA LEU A 179 0.79 1.68 5.27
C LEU A 179 1.52 2.66 4.33
N GLY A 180 1.96 3.82 4.83
CA GLY A 180 2.60 4.87 4.05
C GLY A 180 1.70 5.54 3.00
N LEU A 181 0.40 5.28 3.07
CA LEU A 181 -0.60 5.81 2.13
C LEU A 181 -1.07 7.22 2.46
N GLY A 182 -0.43 7.87 3.44
CA GLY A 182 -0.88 9.10 4.03
C GLY A 182 -1.84 8.87 5.21
N ARG A 183 -1.76 9.77 6.18
CA ARG A 183 -2.46 9.68 7.46
C ARG A 183 -3.98 9.39 7.33
N ASN A 184 -4.64 10.00 6.36
CA ASN A 184 -6.08 9.80 6.10
C ASN A 184 -6.38 8.40 5.59
N CYS A 185 -5.53 7.88 4.70
CA CYS A 185 -5.68 6.54 4.14
C CYS A 185 -5.42 5.47 5.20
N ASP A 186 -4.44 5.69 6.09
CA ASP A 186 -4.15 4.77 7.18
C ASP A 186 -5.29 4.70 8.19
N VAL A 187 -5.88 5.86 8.54
CA VAL A 187 -7.08 5.91 9.38
C VAL A 187 -8.24 5.21 8.69
N PHE A 188 -8.47 5.48 7.40
CA PHE A 188 -9.55 4.87 6.62
C PHE A 188 -9.40 3.34 6.56
N GLU A 189 -8.22 2.82 6.18
CA GLU A 189 -7.96 1.39 6.07
C GLU A 189 -8.06 0.67 7.41
N SER A 190 -7.48 1.25 8.45
CA SER A 190 -7.52 0.73 9.80
C SER A 190 -8.96 0.68 10.33
N LEU A 191 -9.74 1.75 10.11
CA LEU A 191 -11.14 1.85 10.51
C LEU A 191 -12.01 0.85 9.73
N ARG A 192 -11.84 0.75 8.42
CA ARG A 192 -12.59 -0.15 7.54
C ARG A 192 -12.42 -1.61 7.96
N ASN A 193 -11.18 -2.03 8.23
CA ASN A 193 -10.89 -3.40 8.66
C ASN A 193 -11.55 -3.75 9.99
N TRP A 194 -11.59 -2.82 10.93
CA TRP A 194 -12.33 -2.99 12.19
C TRP A 194 -13.85 -3.03 11.93
N ALA A 195 -14.35 -2.13 11.09
CA ALA A 195 -15.77 -1.99 10.83
C ALA A 195 -16.40 -3.27 10.22
N TYR A 196 -15.68 -4.01 9.39
CA TYR A 196 -16.16 -5.27 8.81
C TYR A 196 -16.51 -6.34 9.84
N THR A 197 -15.85 -6.34 10.98
CA THR A 197 -16.14 -7.27 12.07
C THR A 197 -17.10 -6.68 13.10
N ALA A 198 -16.92 -5.41 13.46
CA ALA A 198 -17.66 -4.74 14.50
C ALA A 198 -19.13 -4.49 14.17
N VAL A 199 -19.46 -4.22 12.88
CA VAL A 199 -20.84 -3.93 12.44
C VAL A 199 -21.84 -5.02 12.85
N SER A 200 -21.40 -6.26 12.96
CA SER A 200 -22.26 -7.38 13.36
C SER A 200 -22.85 -7.25 14.77
N GLN A 201 -22.23 -6.48 15.64
CA GLN A 201 -22.73 -6.24 17.01
C GLN A 201 -23.90 -5.24 17.04
N TYR A 202 -24.12 -4.53 15.94
CA TYR A 202 -25.12 -3.48 15.80
C TYR A 202 -26.32 -3.90 14.93
N TRP A 203 -26.36 -5.13 14.41
CA TRP A 203 -27.49 -5.64 13.62
C TRP A 203 -28.74 -5.85 14.50
N ARG A 204 -29.46 -4.77 14.73
CA ARG A 204 -30.73 -4.69 15.43
C ARG A 204 -31.56 -3.56 14.82
N PRO A 205 -32.89 -3.52 15.00
CA PRO A 205 -33.76 -2.53 14.35
C PRO A 205 -33.28 -1.08 14.51
N ASP A 206 -32.79 -0.69 15.70
CA ASP A 206 -32.35 0.66 16.01
C ASP A 206 -30.83 0.79 16.02
N GLY A 207 -30.13 -0.14 15.39
CA GLY A 207 -28.67 -0.21 15.47
C GLY A 207 -27.91 0.76 14.57
N CYS A 208 -28.58 1.35 13.57
CA CYS A 208 -27.91 2.21 12.58
C CYS A 208 -27.25 3.44 13.20
N ASP A 209 -27.97 4.17 14.03
CA ASP A 209 -27.44 5.39 14.67
C ASP A 209 -26.33 5.06 15.69
N ALA A 210 -26.53 4.00 16.48
CA ALA A 210 -25.51 3.49 17.38
C ALA A 210 -24.26 3.03 16.63
N TRP A 211 -24.42 2.42 15.43
CA TRP A 211 -23.31 2.07 14.57
C TRP A 211 -22.54 3.29 14.07
N HIS A 212 -23.26 4.32 13.59
CA HIS A 212 -22.63 5.56 13.12
C HIS A 212 -21.84 6.25 14.24
N ALA A 213 -22.39 6.32 15.45
CA ALA A 213 -21.69 6.87 16.61
C ALA A 213 -20.42 6.06 16.95
N ALA A 214 -20.51 4.75 17.01
CA ALA A 214 -19.38 3.89 17.31
C ALA A 214 -18.24 4.00 16.27
N VAL A 215 -18.61 4.14 14.98
CA VAL A 215 -17.61 4.33 13.92
C VAL A 215 -16.94 5.70 14.03
N LEU A 216 -17.67 6.74 14.45
CA LEU A 216 -17.08 8.07 14.67
C LEU A 216 -16.07 8.06 15.83
N ASP A 217 -16.45 7.49 16.96
CA ASP A 217 -15.58 7.38 18.15
C ASP A 217 -14.30 6.57 17.81
N GLU A 218 -14.47 5.45 17.13
CA GLU A 218 -13.33 4.61 16.73
C GLU A 218 -12.45 5.30 15.70
N CYS A 219 -13.03 6.10 14.79
CA CYS A 219 -12.28 6.89 13.81
C CYS A 219 -11.40 7.94 14.53
N GLU A 220 -11.95 8.65 15.49
CA GLU A 220 -11.22 9.64 16.29
C GLU A 220 -10.08 8.98 17.08
N ARG A 221 -10.36 7.86 17.76
CA ARG A 221 -9.35 7.10 18.50
C ARG A 221 -8.18 6.66 17.61
N ARG A 222 -8.47 6.16 16.40
CA ARG A 222 -7.45 5.73 15.42
C ARG A 222 -6.69 6.91 14.85
N ALA A 223 -7.39 8.02 14.52
CA ALA A 223 -6.77 9.22 14.04
C ALA A 223 -5.74 9.77 15.04
N ASN A 224 -6.08 9.79 16.32
CA ASN A 224 -5.19 10.22 17.39
C ASN A 224 -3.96 9.30 17.52
N ALA A 225 -4.17 7.98 17.51
CA ALA A 225 -3.10 6.99 17.63
C ALA A 225 -2.14 7.03 16.41
N ILE A 226 -2.69 7.14 15.21
CA ILE A 226 -1.91 7.22 13.97
C ILE A 226 -1.15 8.56 13.89
N THR A 227 -1.79 9.68 14.26
CA THR A 227 -1.13 10.99 14.27
C THR A 227 0.07 11.03 15.22
N ALA A 228 -0.01 10.38 16.35
CA ALA A 228 1.11 10.27 17.29
C ALA A 228 2.35 9.57 16.68
N ALA A 229 2.14 8.68 15.70
CA ALA A 229 3.22 7.99 14.97
C ALA A 229 3.83 8.85 13.82
N TYR A 230 3.14 9.91 13.40
CA TYR A 230 3.61 10.83 12.35
C TYR A 230 4.25 12.07 12.98
N SER A 231 5.56 12.05 13.16
CA SER A 231 6.31 13.18 13.72
C SER A 231 6.16 14.45 12.86
N GLY A 232 5.75 15.56 13.49
CA GLY A 232 5.71 16.89 12.85
C GLY A 232 4.44 17.25 12.07
N ARG A 233 3.46 16.38 11.95
CA ARG A 233 2.14 16.70 11.37
C ARG A 233 1.08 16.82 12.46
N GLY A 234 0.37 17.96 12.51
CA GLY A 234 -0.74 18.20 13.43
C GLY A 234 -1.85 17.15 13.32
N MET A 235 -2.83 17.21 14.23
CA MET A 235 -3.99 16.32 14.22
C MET A 235 -4.78 16.39 12.91
N LEU A 236 -5.49 15.28 12.57
CA LEU A 236 -6.43 15.31 11.46
C LEU A 236 -7.55 16.33 11.73
N PRO A 237 -7.92 17.17 10.74
CA PRO A 237 -9.05 18.06 10.86
C PRO A 237 -10.34 17.27 11.19
N TRP A 238 -11.16 17.81 12.08
CA TRP A 238 -12.42 17.18 12.46
C TRP A 238 -13.37 16.91 11.29
N SER A 239 -13.32 17.75 10.26
CA SER A 239 -14.06 17.58 9.01
C SER A 239 -13.65 16.29 8.27
N GLU A 240 -12.37 15.96 8.27
CA GLU A 240 -11.85 14.73 7.64
C GLU A 240 -12.23 13.48 8.46
N ILE A 241 -12.11 13.55 9.79
CA ILE A 241 -12.54 12.47 10.69
C ILE A 241 -14.03 12.15 10.45
N LYS A 242 -14.89 13.17 10.41
CA LYS A 242 -16.32 13.00 10.11
C LYS A 242 -16.57 12.43 8.70
N SER A 243 -15.80 12.86 7.71
CA SER A 243 -15.95 12.37 6.34
C SER A 243 -15.58 10.89 6.23
N ILE A 244 -14.44 10.49 6.82
CA ILE A 244 -13.97 9.11 6.85
C ILE A 244 -14.98 8.23 7.59
N SER A 245 -15.39 8.61 8.80
CA SER A 245 -16.32 7.84 9.62
C SER A 245 -17.67 7.64 8.92
N LYS A 246 -18.23 8.70 8.35
CA LYS A 246 -19.50 8.66 7.61
C LYS A 246 -19.44 7.73 6.40
N SER A 247 -18.33 7.78 5.66
CA SER A 247 -18.11 6.91 4.49
C SER A 247 -18.05 5.43 4.90
N VAL A 248 -17.25 5.10 5.90
CA VAL A 248 -17.08 3.72 6.39
C VAL A 248 -18.37 3.21 7.02
N ALA A 249 -19.02 3.99 7.89
CA ALA A 249 -20.26 3.57 8.55
C ALA A 249 -21.39 3.28 7.55
N ARG A 250 -21.61 4.18 6.61
CA ARG A 250 -22.65 4.04 5.58
C ARG A 250 -22.40 2.82 4.69
N TRP A 251 -21.16 2.64 4.24
CA TRP A 251 -20.82 1.55 3.34
C TRP A 251 -20.95 0.20 4.04
N THR A 252 -20.40 0.05 5.24
CA THR A 252 -20.43 -1.20 5.99
C THR A 252 -21.84 -1.58 6.41
N TRP A 253 -22.65 -0.61 6.86
CA TRP A 253 -24.07 -0.87 7.19
C TRP A 253 -24.86 -1.40 6.01
N LYS A 254 -24.62 -0.85 4.81
CA LYS A 254 -25.33 -1.23 3.58
C LYS A 254 -24.87 -2.57 3.01
N HIS A 255 -23.58 -2.87 3.04
CA HIS A 255 -23.00 -3.97 2.28
C HIS A 255 -22.56 -5.17 3.11
N VAL A 256 -22.27 -4.97 4.41
CA VAL A 256 -21.93 -6.07 5.32
C VAL A 256 -23.21 -6.50 6.04
N THR A 257 -23.92 -7.45 5.44
CA THR A 257 -25.20 -7.94 5.97
C THR A 257 -25.04 -9.29 6.66
N PRO A 258 -25.97 -9.68 7.57
CA PRO A 258 -25.99 -11.01 8.19
C PRO A 258 -25.97 -12.13 7.13
N ILE A 259 -26.80 -12.01 6.09
CA ILE A 259 -26.89 -13.00 5.00
C ILE A 259 -25.58 -13.07 4.22
N GLY A 260 -25.00 -11.92 3.84
CA GLY A 260 -23.73 -11.86 3.13
C GLY A 260 -22.58 -12.48 3.94
N ARG A 261 -22.56 -12.26 5.26
CA ARG A 261 -21.59 -12.88 6.16
C ARG A 261 -21.75 -14.40 6.26
N GLU A 262 -22.99 -14.87 6.34
CA GLU A 262 -23.29 -16.31 6.38
C GLU A 262 -22.84 -17.00 5.08
N ILE A 263 -23.13 -16.39 3.91
CA ILE A 263 -22.66 -16.88 2.61
C ILE A 263 -21.13 -16.94 2.57
N LEU A 264 -20.46 -15.90 3.01
CA LEU A 264 -19.00 -15.83 3.03
C LEU A 264 -18.41 -16.92 3.96
N ILE A 265 -19.00 -17.13 5.13
CA ILE A 265 -18.56 -18.18 6.07
C ILE A 265 -18.74 -19.55 5.42
N ARG A 266 -19.88 -19.84 4.81
CA ARG A 266 -20.13 -21.11 4.10
C ARG A 266 -19.10 -21.34 2.99
N GLN A 267 -18.76 -20.32 2.21
CA GLN A 267 -17.79 -20.43 1.13
C GLN A 267 -16.34 -20.58 1.60
N THR A 268 -15.96 -19.94 2.72
CA THR A 268 -14.57 -19.88 3.19
C THR A 268 -14.25 -20.88 4.29
N HIS A 269 -15.24 -21.55 4.86
CA HIS A 269 -15.12 -22.50 5.96
C HIS A 269 -15.64 -23.90 5.58
N THR A 270 -15.46 -24.31 4.32
CA THR A 270 -15.79 -25.70 3.93
C THR A 270 -14.85 -26.69 4.62
N PRO A 271 -15.27 -27.95 4.82
CA PRO A 271 -14.42 -28.98 5.43
C PRO A 271 -13.07 -29.14 4.75
N GLU A 272 -13.02 -29.00 3.41
CA GLU A 272 -11.79 -29.10 2.61
C GLU A 272 -10.82 -27.94 2.92
N ILE A 273 -11.34 -26.72 2.97
CA ILE A 273 -10.55 -25.53 3.29
C ILE A 273 -10.04 -25.60 4.73
N GLN A 274 -10.86 -26.03 5.69
CA GLN A 274 -10.45 -26.20 7.09
C GLN A 274 -9.39 -27.29 7.23
N SER A 275 -9.57 -28.41 6.54
CA SER A 275 -8.57 -29.50 6.51
C SER A 275 -7.24 -29.03 5.90
N ALA A 276 -7.28 -28.27 4.80
CA ALA A 276 -6.08 -27.71 4.18
C ALA A 276 -5.34 -26.73 5.11
N ARG A 277 -6.07 -25.85 5.81
CA ARG A 277 -5.51 -24.95 6.82
C ARG A 277 -4.91 -25.71 8.00
N GLY A 278 -5.57 -26.75 8.47
CA GLY A 278 -5.09 -27.63 9.55
C GLY A 278 -3.79 -28.35 9.17
N ARG A 279 -3.70 -28.91 7.95
CA ARG A 279 -2.48 -29.53 7.42
C ARG A 279 -1.33 -28.53 7.36
N LYS A 280 -1.56 -27.36 6.77
CA LYS A 280 -0.54 -26.29 6.66
C LYS A 280 -0.03 -25.81 8.03
N SER A 281 -0.94 -25.65 9.00
CA SER A 281 -0.58 -25.31 10.38
C SER A 281 0.22 -26.42 11.06
N GLY A 282 -0.17 -27.68 10.86
CA GLY A 282 0.57 -28.84 11.36
C GLY A 282 1.98 -28.99 10.77
N GLU A 283 2.14 -28.71 9.49
CA GLU A 283 3.45 -28.69 8.81
C GLU A 283 4.34 -27.56 9.33
N ALA A 284 3.78 -26.35 9.52
CA ALA A 284 4.52 -25.23 10.08
C ALA A 284 5.02 -25.51 11.51
N ARG A 285 4.17 -26.15 12.35
CA ARG A 285 4.57 -26.56 13.71
C ARG A 285 5.67 -27.62 13.67
N ARG A 286 5.56 -28.63 12.77
CA ARG A 286 6.60 -29.68 12.62
C ARG A 286 7.93 -29.10 12.16
N LYS A 287 7.93 -28.15 11.20
CA LYS A 287 9.14 -27.44 10.76
C LYS A 287 9.76 -26.62 11.90
N GLY A 288 8.96 -25.91 12.68
CA GLY A 288 9.44 -25.17 13.85
C GLY A 288 10.08 -26.07 14.91
N THR A 289 9.44 -27.21 15.22
CA THR A 289 9.97 -28.20 16.17
C THR A 289 11.24 -28.91 15.64
N ALA A 290 11.35 -29.14 14.32
CA ALA A 290 12.56 -29.70 13.73
C ALA A 290 13.74 -28.73 13.84
N LEU A 291 13.53 -27.46 13.49
CA LEU A 291 14.54 -26.39 13.62
C LEU A 291 15.03 -26.21 15.07
N GLU A 292 14.13 -26.36 16.06
CA GLU A 292 14.47 -26.26 17.47
C GLU A 292 15.29 -27.47 17.95
N ARG A 293 14.98 -28.66 17.42
CA ARG A 293 15.79 -29.88 17.65
C ARG A 293 17.18 -29.77 17.06
N ASP A 294 17.31 -29.21 15.87
CA ASP A 294 18.60 -29.07 15.18
C ASP A 294 19.50 -28.04 15.88
N ARG A 295 18.90 -27.00 16.49
CA ARG A 295 19.63 -25.99 17.27
C ARG A 295 20.08 -26.46 18.64
N ARG A 296 19.51 -27.54 19.18
CA ARG A 296 19.84 -28.13 20.50
C ARG A 296 20.09 -27.10 21.61
N PRO A 297 19.13 -26.16 21.84
CA PRO A 297 19.37 -25.04 22.76
C PRO A 297 19.66 -25.46 24.20
N TRP A 298 19.30 -26.68 24.58
CA TRP A 298 19.60 -27.26 25.89
C TRP A 298 21.09 -27.59 26.05
N GLU A 299 21.80 -27.91 24.96
CA GLU A 299 23.26 -28.20 25.00
C GLU A 299 24.06 -26.93 25.28
N SER A 300 23.71 -25.80 24.64
CA SER A 300 24.34 -24.52 24.92
C SER A 300 24.12 -24.00 26.34
N MET A 301 23.06 -24.47 27.00
CA MET A 301 22.72 -24.11 28.40
C MET A 301 23.18 -25.16 29.41
N GLY A 302 23.85 -26.22 29.01
CA GLY A 302 24.32 -27.28 29.90
C GLY A 302 23.24 -28.03 30.65
N ILE A 303 22.00 -28.11 30.11
CA ILE A 303 20.86 -28.77 30.76
C ILE A 303 20.32 -29.91 29.92
N SER A 304 19.57 -30.83 30.54
CA SER A 304 18.94 -31.90 29.77
C SER A 304 17.80 -31.37 28.91
N ARG A 305 17.53 -32.03 27.78
CA ARG A 305 16.39 -31.73 26.90
C ARG A 305 15.05 -31.69 27.67
N ALA A 306 14.86 -32.63 28.61
CA ALA A 306 13.66 -32.70 29.44
C ALA A 306 13.51 -31.47 30.36
N THR A 307 14.62 -30.99 30.90
CA THR A 307 14.68 -29.78 31.73
C THR A 307 14.36 -28.53 30.95
N TRP A 308 14.86 -28.44 29.68
CA TRP A 308 14.55 -27.34 28.77
C TRP A 308 13.04 -27.23 28.51
N TYR A 309 12.38 -28.29 28.07
CA TYR A 309 10.94 -28.28 27.80
C TYR A 309 10.09 -28.06 29.06
N ARG A 310 10.55 -28.53 30.21
CA ARG A 310 9.86 -28.25 31.49
C ARG A 310 9.92 -26.75 31.83
N ARG A 311 11.05 -26.10 31.64
CA ARG A 311 11.19 -24.64 31.85
C ARG A 311 10.36 -23.81 30.86
N LEU A 312 10.27 -24.24 29.59
CA LEU A 312 9.41 -23.60 28.60
C LEU A 312 7.92 -23.66 28.98
N ARG A 313 7.46 -24.82 29.47
CA ARG A 313 6.06 -24.98 29.95
C ARG A 313 5.76 -24.19 31.19
N ALA A 314 6.73 -23.91 32.05
CA ALA A 314 6.55 -23.10 33.26
C ALA A 314 6.51 -21.59 32.97
N LYS A 315 6.89 -21.15 31.75
CA LYS A 315 6.88 -19.75 31.32
C LYS A 315 5.70 -19.41 30.38
N ALA A 316 4.94 -20.41 29.91
CA ALA A 316 3.74 -20.26 29.08
C ALA A 316 2.49 -20.30 29.97
#